data_6c0767a2161768d9edd3e6938f16a8a2
#
_entry.id   6c0767a2161768d9edd3e6938f16a8a2
#
_cell.length_a   1.000
_cell.length_b   1.000
_cell.length_c   1.000
_cell.angle_alpha   90.00
_cell.angle_beta   90.00
_cell.angle_gamma   90.00
#
_symmetry.space_group_name_H-M   'P 1'
#
loop_
_entity.id
_entity.type
_entity.pdbx_description
1 polymer ?
#
loop_
_entity_poly.entity_id
_entity_poly.type
_entity_poly.pdbx_seq_one_letter_code
_entity_poly.pdbx_strand_id
1 'polypeptide(L)'
;GTSVLWFEKEGSGWPLWPDHYRRSCLAAVTTHDLPPTLGYLEGAHTELRNELGLLVEDLDQVRDADRIERERMVSRLREGGFIHEDDPSEEELVLAMHAYLAASPALLLAVSLVDVVGEKLPQNLPGTNAEYPNWCVPLHAFNGKEVLIDDMAHCDRVKRFLTSVDRYIR
;
A
#
# COMPACT_ATOMS: atom_id res chain seq x y z
N GLY A 1 -6.18 -9.23 16.73
CA GLY A 1 -4.93 -8.52 16.40
C GLY A 1 -5.02 -7.86 15.04
N THR A 2 -3.96 -7.19 14.63
CA THR A 2 -3.80 -6.57 13.32
C THR A 2 -2.72 -7.31 12.55
N SER A 3 -2.92 -7.53 11.25
CA SER A 3 -1.94 -8.06 10.30
C SER A 3 -1.77 -7.02 9.19
N VAL A 4 -0.55 -6.52 9.02
CA VAL A 4 -0.22 -5.53 7.98
C VAL A 4 0.66 -6.23 6.94
N LEU A 5 0.29 -6.15 5.67
CA LEU A 5 0.90 -6.89 4.57
C LEU A 5 2.44 -6.76 4.55
N TRP A 6 2.96 -5.56 4.76
CA TRP A 6 4.40 -5.30 4.75
C TRP A 6 5.19 -6.04 5.84
N PHE A 7 4.54 -6.43 6.93
CA PHE A 7 5.18 -7.12 8.05
C PHE A 7 4.95 -8.63 8.06
N GLU A 8 3.95 -9.11 7.32
CA GLU A 8 3.62 -10.53 7.25
C GLU A 8 4.50 -11.21 6.20
N LYS A 9 5.61 -11.79 6.66
CA LYS A 9 6.62 -12.42 5.81
C LYS A 9 6.92 -13.83 6.28
N GLU A 10 7.28 -14.68 5.34
CA GLU A 10 7.87 -15.99 5.61
C GLU A 10 9.29 -15.83 6.19
N GLY A 11 9.84 -16.90 6.79
CA GLY A 11 11.21 -16.88 7.31
C GLY A 11 12.28 -16.59 6.25
N SER A 12 11.95 -16.77 4.98
CA SER A 12 12.78 -16.42 3.81
C SER A 12 12.74 -14.93 3.43
N GLY A 13 11.87 -14.13 4.10
CA GLY A 13 11.64 -12.71 3.79
C GLY A 13 10.70 -12.46 2.61
N TRP A 14 10.05 -13.50 2.06
CA TRP A 14 8.99 -13.35 1.06
C TRP A 14 7.65 -12.98 1.72
N PRO A 15 6.76 -12.25 1.01
CA PRO A 15 5.41 -11.98 1.50
C PRO A 15 4.67 -13.28 1.85
N LEU A 16 3.98 -13.29 2.98
CA LEU A 16 3.20 -14.43 3.44
C LEU A 16 2.03 -14.69 2.49
N TRP A 17 1.76 -15.94 2.12
CA TRP A 17 0.60 -16.29 1.31
C TRP A 17 -0.72 -15.90 1.99
N PRO A 18 -1.78 -15.52 1.24
CA PRO A 18 -3.05 -15.09 1.81
C PRO A 18 -3.66 -16.11 2.77
N ASP A 19 -3.63 -17.38 2.44
CA ASP A 19 -4.20 -18.49 3.23
C ASP A 19 -3.45 -18.74 4.55
N HIS A 20 -2.26 -18.20 4.72
CA HIS A 20 -1.47 -18.29 5.95
C HIS A 20 -1.75 -17.14 6.94
N TYR A 21 -2.54 -16.15 6.55
CA TYR A 21 -2.91 -15.06 7.47
C TYR A 21 -3.80 -15.58 8.60
N ARG A 22 -3.68 -14.92 9.75
CA ARG A 22 -4.52 -15.23 10.91
C ARG A 22 -5.99 -14.92 10.62
N ARG A 23 -6.89 -15.85 10.95
CA ARG A 23 -8.32 -15.61 10.77
C ARG A 23 -8.85 -14.49 11.68
N SER A 24 -8.48 -14.51 12.98
CA SER A 24 -8.98 -13.54 13.97
C SER A 24 -8.14 -12.27 14.00
N CYS A 25 -8.11 -11.54 12.89
CA CYS A 25 -7.41 -10.28 12.77
C CYS A 25 -8.16 -9.28 11.87
N LEU A 26 -7.75 -8.01 11.99
CA LEU A 26 -7.95 -6.96 11.01
C LEU A 26 -6.74 -6.98 10.08
N ALA A 27 -6.94 -7.28 8.81
CA ALA A 27 -5.88 -7.23 7.81
C ALA A 27 -5.91 -5.88 7.08
N ALA A 28 -4.75 -5.31 6.81
CA ALA A 28 -4.58 -4.07 6.07
C ALA A 28 -3.32 -4.12 5.21
N VAL A 29 -3.31 -3.47 4.04
CA VAL A 29 -2.09 -3.33 3.24
C VAL A 29 -1.15 -2.35 3.92
N THR A 30 -1.65 -1.19 4.31
CA THR A 30 -0.90 -0.14 4.99
C THR A 30 -1.64 0.40 6.22
N THR A 31 -1.00 1.27 6.98
CA THR A 31 -1.56 2.01 8.11
C THR A 31 -1.28 3.51 7.94
N HIS A 32 -1.82 4.33 8.82
CA HIS A 32 -1.57 5.78 8.80
C HIS A 32 -0.11 6.19 9.08
N ASP A 33 0.68 5.31 9.71
CA ASP A 33 2.10 5.53 10.04
C ASP A 33 3.06 4.94 8.99
N LEU A 34 2.51 4.29 7.98
CA LEU A 34 3.24 3.74 6.85
C LEU A 34 2.96 4.55 5.58
N PRO A 35 3.85 4.51 4.59
CA PRO A 35 3.56 5.16 3.33
C PRO A 35 2.31 4.56 2.67
N PRO A 36 1.53 5.38 1.94
CA PRO A 36 0.50 4.85 1.04
C PRO A 36 1.12 3.84 0.07
N THR A 37 0.34 2.85 -0.32
CA THR A 37 0.83 1.74 -1.17
C THR A 37 1.44 2.27 -2.47
N LEU A 38 0.81 3.26 -3.11
CA LEU A 38 1.34 3.88 -4.33
C LEU A 38 2.69 4.59 -4.08
N GLY A 39 2.77 5.39 -3.02
CA GLY A 39 4.00 6.10 -2.65
C GLY A 39 5.14 5.14 -2.31
N TYR A 40 4.83 3.98 -1.74
CA TYR A 40 5.81 2.91 -1.52
C TYR A 40 6.29 2.30 -2.85
N LEU A 41 5.37 1.92 -3.74
CA LEU A 41 5.70 1.31 -5.02
C LEU A 41 6.57 2.21 -5.91
N GLU A 42 6.37 3.52 -5.86
CA GLU A 42 7.17 4.51 -6.59
C GLU A 42 8.47 4.94 -5.87
N GLY A 43 8.68 4.53 -4.62
CA GLY A 43 9.83 4.94 -3.81
C GLY A 43 9.72 6.36 -3.24
N ALA A 44 8.56 7.02 -3.37
CA ALA A 44 8.35 8.41 -2.93
C ALA A 44 8.59 8.58 -1.42
N HIS A 45 8.30 7.56 -0.62
CA HIS A 45 8.52 7.56 0.82
C HIS A 45 10.01 7.61 1.18
N THR A 46 10.87 6.93 0.43
CA THR A 46 12.32 6.91 0.64
C THR A 46 12.93 8.27 0.29
N GLU A 47 12.51 8.84 -0.83
CA GLU A 47 12.96 10.19 -1.23
C GLU A 47 12.53 11.25 -0.20
N LEU A 48 11.27 11.22 0.24
CA LEU A 48 10.76 12.13 1.26
C LEU A 48 11.57 12.04 2.57
N ARG A 49 11.86 10.81 3.03
CA ARG A 49 12.68 10.60 4.24
C ARG A 49 14.10 11.09 4.07
N ASN A 50 14.68 10.93 2.87
CA ASN A 50 16.01 11.43 2.56
C ASN A 50 16.04 12.98 2.56
N GLU A 51 15.06 13.61 1.93
CA GLU A 51 14.94 15.09 1.89
C GLU A 51 14.82 15.70 3.30
N LEU A 52 14.13 15.02 4.20
CA LEU A 52 13.94 15.45 5.59
C LEU A 52 15.08 15.01 6.53
N GLY A 53 16.11 14.34 6.02
CA GLY A 53 17.25 13.88 6.83
C GLY A 53 16.88 12.79 7.85
N LEU A 54 15.86 11.99 7.57
CA LEU A 54 15.37 10.93 8.44
C LEU A 54 15.95 9.55 8.14
N LEU A 55 16.74 9.42 7.07
CA LEU A 55 17.43 8.16 6.78
C LEU A 55 18.68 8.03 7.66
N VAL A 56 18.85 6.84 8.23
CA VAL A 56 20.05 6.46 8.98
C VAL A 56 21.01 5.69 8.08
N GLU A 57 20.47 4.87 7.20
CA GLU A 57 21.19 4.08 6.21
C GLU A 57 21.50 4.91 4.97
N ASP A 58 22.43 4.43 4.17
CA ASP A 58 22.74 5.00 2.86
C ASP A 58 21.54 4.92 1.91
N LEU A 59 21.25 6.00 1.21
CA LEU A 59 20.07 6.11 0.33
C LEU A 59 20.01 5.00 -0.73
N ASP A 60 21.15 4.67 -1.35
CA ASP A 60 21.18 3.65 -2.39
C ASP A 60 20.94 2.25 -1.81
N GLN A 61 21.37 1.99 -0.58
CA GLN A 61 21.06 0.74 0.13
C GLN A 61 19.56 0.63 0.45
N VAL A 62 18.92 1.73 0.86
CA VAL A 62 17.46 1.73 1.11
C VAL A 62 16.69 1.51 -0.18
N ARG A 63 17.04 2.21 -1.27
CA ARG A 63 16.43 2.03 -2.59
C ARG A 63 16.55 0.59 -3.10
N ASP A 64 17.71 -0.04 -2.91
CA ASP A 64 17.91 -1.44 -3.30
C ASP A 64 17.05 -2.40 -2.46
N ALA A 65 16.93 -2.15 -1.17
CA ALA A 65 16.05 -2.94 -0.30
C ALA A 65 14.58 -2.82 -0.71
N ASP A 66 14.09 -1.61 -0.96
CA ASP A 66 12.74 -1.33 -1.43
C ASP A 66 12.47 -2.01 -2.78
N ARG A 67 13.41 -1.94 -3.72
CA ARG A 67 13.32 -2.60 -5.02
C ARG A 67 13.18 -4.12 -4.87
N ILE A 68 14.00 -4.74 -4.03
CA ILE A 68 13.95 -6.20 -3.78
C ILE A 68 12.60 -6.58 -3.15
N GLU A 69 12.10 -5.78 -2.21
CA GLU A 69 10.81 -6.05 -1.57
C GLU A 69 9.66 -5.92 -2.57
N ARG A 70 9.67 -4.89 -3.41
CA ARG A 70 8.70 -4.70 -4.50
C ARG A 70 8.74 -5.88 -5.48
N GLU A 71 9.92 -6.31 -5.93
CA GLU A 71 10.08 -7.45 -6.86
C GLU A 71 9.51 -8.74 -6.27
N ARG A 72 9.74 -9.01 -4.98
CA ARG A 72 9.18 -10.17 -4.29
C ARG A 72 7.65 -10.10 -4.22
N MET A 73 7.09 -8.92 -3.93
CA MET A 73 5.64 -8.72 -3.91
C MET A 73 5.03 -8.92 -5.30
N VAL A 74 5.60 -8.32 -6.35
CA VAL A 74 5.15 -8.50 -7.73
C VAL A 74 5.19 -9.98 -8.16
N SER A 75 6.27 -10.69 -7.82
CA SER A 75 6.37 -12.12 -8.09
C SER A 75 5.28 -12.91 -7.36
N ARG A 76 5.04 -12.59 -6.09
CA ARG A 76 4.00 -13.25 -5.29
C ARG A 76 2.59 -13.00 -5.83
N LEU A 77 2.29 -11.76 -6.27
CA LEU A 77 1.03 -11.41 -6.91
C LEU A 77 0.84 -12.18 -8.23
N ARG A 78 1.90 -12.32 -9.02
CA ARG A 78 1.87 -13.07 -10.29
C ARG A 78 1.66 -14.56 -10.06
N GLU A 79 2.43 -15.16 -9.15
CA GLU A 79 2.29 -16.57 -8.76
C GLU A 79 0.88 -16.88 -8.22
N GLY A 80 0.28 -15.94 -7.49
CA GLY A 80 -1.07 -16.06 -6.95
C GLY A 80 -2.20 -15.77 -7.94
N GLY A 81 -1.87 -15.33 -9.17
CA GLY A 81 -2.86 -15.02 -10.20
C GLY A 81 -3.61 -13.71 -9.96
N PHE A 82 -3.04 -12.77 -9.19
CA PHE A 82 -3.61 -11.45 -8.92
C PHE A 82 -3.22 -10.41 -9.98
N ILE A 83 -2.16 -10.66 -10.73
CA ILE A 83 -1.74 -9.90 -11.92
C ILE A 83 -1.41 -10.87 -13.06
N HIS A 84 -1.67 -10.45 -14.28
CA HIS A 84 -1.45 -11.25 -15.49
C HIS A 84 -0.54 -10.54 -16.50
N GLU A 85 -0.44 -9.23 -16.40
CA GLU A 85 0.39 -8.39 -17.26
C GLU A 85 1.88 -8.58 -16.95
N ASP A 86 2.71 -8.54 -17.98
CA ASP A 86 4.17 -8.62 -17.83
C ASP A 86 4.73 -7.35 -17.19
N ASP A 87 4.13 -6.19 -17.47
CA ASP A 87 4.50 -4.88 -16.92
C ASP A 87 3.26 -4.17 -16.35
N PRO A 88 2.81 -4.56 -15.15
CA PRO A 88 1.63 -3.96 -14.53
C PRO A 88 1.93 -2.52 -14.09
N SER A 89 0.97 -1.63 -14.30
CA SER A 89 1.00 -0.28 -13.76
C SER A 89 0.98 -0.29 -12.22
N GLU A 90 1.47 0.79 -11.58
CA GLU A 90 1.39 0.95 -10.13
C GLU A 90 -0.07 0.89 -9.63
N GLU A 91 -1.03 1.42 -10.40
CA GLU A 91 -2.45 1.32 -10.05
C GLU A 91 -2.94 -0.14 -10.01
N GLU A 92 -2.55 -0.95 -10.99
CA GLU A 92 -2.87 -2.38 -11.01
C GLU A 92 -2.20 -3.12 -9.85
N LEU A 93 -0.97 -2.76 -9.50
CA LEU A 93 -0.28 -3.33 -8.33
C LEU A 93 -0.99 -2.98 -7.02
N VAL A 94 -1.42 -1.72 -6.83
CA VAL A 94 -2.20 -1.31 -5.64
C VAL A 94 -3.48 -2.14 -5.53
N LEU A 95 -4.24 -2.29 -6.63
CA LEU A 95 -5.45 -3.12 -6.66
C LEU A 95 -5.16 -4.58 -6.37
N ALA A 96 -4.12 -5.13 -6.97
CA ALA A 96 -3.72 -6.53 -6.80
C ALA A 96 -3.30 -6.84 -5.35
N MET A 97 -2.58 -5.93 -4.67
CA MET A 97 -2.18 -6.09 -3.28
C MET A 97 -3.39 -6.11 -2.34
N HIS A 98 -4.40 -5.28 -2.59
CA HIS A 98 -5.64 -5.30 -1.82
C HIS A 98 -6.47 -6.55 -2.10
N ALA A 99 -6.56 -7.00 -3.35
CA ALA A 99 -7.21 -8.24 -3.73
C ALA A 99 -6.52 -9.46 -3.10
N TYR A 100 -5.17 -9.47 -3.10
CA TYR A 100 -4.36 -10.49 -2.43
C TYR A 100 -4.70 -10.59 -0.95
N LEU A 101 -4.78 -9.46 -0.26
CA LEU A 101 -5.12 -9.46 1.15
C LEU A 101 -6.59 -9.82 1.42
N ALA A 102 -7.51 -9.41 0.53
CA ALA A 102 -8.93 -9.76 0.61
C ALA A 102 -9.18 -11.27 0.43
N ALA A 103 -8.29 -11.98 -0.29
CA ALA A 103 -8.33 -13.44 -0.41
C ALA A 103 -7.89 -14.18 0.87
N SER A 104 -7.40 -13.48 1.89
CA SER A 104 -7.01 -14.08 3.17
C SER A 104 -8.22 -14.52 4.00
N PRO A 105 -8.03 -15.41 4.98
CA PRO A 105 -9.10 -15.82 5.91
C PRO A 105 -9.40 -14.78 6.98
N ALA A 106 -8.78 -13.59 6.96
CA ALA A 106 -9.00 -12.54 7.94
C ALA A 106 -10.47 -12.14 8.02
N LEU A 107 -10.99 -12.00 9.24
CA LEU A 107 -12.41 -11.66 9.45
C LEU A 107 -12.75 -10.21 9.13
N LEU A 108 -11.75 -9.33 9.18
CA LEU A 108 -11.90 -7.91 8.87
C LEU A 108 -10.79 -7.48 7.91
N LEU A 109 -11.17 -6.72 6.91
CA LEU A 109 -10.26 -6.06 5.98
C LEU A 109 -10.40 -4.55 6.14
N ALA A 110 -9.30 -3.86 6.41
CA ALA A 110 -9.25 -2.41 6.36
C ALA A 110 -8.64 -1.96 5.03
N VAL A 111 -9.31 -1.03 4.38
CA VAL A 111 -8.85 -0.37 3.17
C VAL A 111 -8.57 1.09 3.49
N SER A 112 -7.36 1.54 3.23
CA SER A 112 -6.96 2.92 3.48
C SER A 112 -7.52 3.86 2.42
N LEU A 113 -8.08 4.99 2.84
CA LEU A 113 -8.64 5.99 1.95
C LEU A 113 -7.59 6.56 0.99
N VAL A 114 -6.35 6.72 1.46
CA VAL A 114 -5.20 7.19 0.65
C VAL A 114 -4.92 6.24 -0.52
N ASP A 115 -5.01 4.93 -0.31
CA ASP A 115 -4.82 3.93 -1.37
C ASP A 115 -6.00 3.94 -2.36
N VAL A 116 -7.22 4.10 -1.86
CA VAL A 116 -8.42 4.15 -2.72
C VAL A 116 -8.36 5.29 -3.72
N VAL A 117 -7.91 6.47 -3.29
CA VAL A 117 -7.81 7.65 -4.18
C VAL A 117 -6.51 7.68 -4.98
N GLY A 118 -5.46 7.03 -4.52
CA GLY A 118 -4.15 7.01 -5.15
C GLY A 118 -3.23 8.12 -4.66
N GLU A 119 -3.36 8.51 -3.38
CA GLU A 119 -2.44 9.42 -2.72
C GLU A 119 -1.06 8.76 -2.54
N LYS A 120 0.01 9.54 -2.69
CA LYS A 120 1.40 9.09 -2.56
C LYS A 120 2.05 9.50 -1.26
N LEU A 121 1.57 10.60 -0.68
CA LEU A 121 2.15 11.17 0.52
C LEU A 121 1.52 10.55 1.77
N PRO A 122 2.31 10.20 2.78
CA PRO A 122 1.79 9.69 4.03
C PRO A 122 0.97 10.75 4.77
N GLN A 123 -0.09 10.35 5.45
CA GLN A 123 -0.88 11.25 6.30
C GLN A 123 -0.16 11.56 7.61
N ASN A 124 0.67 10.64 8.07
CA ASN A 124 1.55 10.81 9.22
C ASN A 124 2.93 10.25 8.88
N LEU A 125 3.98 11.01 9.18
CA LEU A 125 5.37 10.60 9.00
C LEU A 125 6.05 10.51 10.35
N PRO A 126 6.17 9.31 10.93
CA PRO A 126 6.80 9.12 12.23
C PRO A 126 8.24 9.67 12.26
N GLY A 127 8.56 10.33 13.38
CA GLY A 127 9.86 11.00 13.56
C GLY A 127 9.87 12.47 13.14
N THR A 128 8.73 13.01 12.69
CA THR A 128 8.58 14.44 12.37
C THR A 128 7.57 15.14 13.27
N ASN A 129 7.67 16.46 13.35
CA ASN A 129 6.71 17.32 14.04
C ASN A 129 6.35 18.52 13.14
N ALA A 130 7.21 19.55 13.08
CA ALA A 130 6.98 20.72 12.24
C ALA A 130 7.56 20.55 10.82
N GLU A 131 8.41 19.55 10.61
CA GLU A 131 9.11 19.29 9.36
C GLU A 131 8.19 18.71 8.28
N TYR A 132 7.09 18.09 8.69
CA TYR A 132 6.10 17.50 7.80
C TYR A 132 4.68 17.86 8.26
N PRO A 133 3.73 18.14 7.32
CA PRO A 133 2.36 18.56 7.66
C PRO A 133 1.49 17.37 8.11
N ASN A 134 1.93 16.67 9.18
CA ASN A 134 1.22 15.52 9.72
C ASN A 134 -0.27 15.81 9.92
N TRP A 135 -1.14 14.91 9.46
CA TRP A 135 -2.61 14.98 9.57
C TRP A 135 -3.26 16.15 8.81
N CYS A 136 -2.48 16.86 8.00
CA CYS A 136 -2.92 18.02 7.23
C CYS A 136 -2.67 17.88 5.73
N VAL A 137 -2.28 16.69 5.26
CA VAL A 137 -2.05 16.42 3.83
C VAL A 137 -3.40 16.25 3.12
N PRO A 138 -3.76 17.12 2.16
CA PRO A 138 -4.94 16.92 1.33
C PRO A 138 -4.85 15.61 0.54
N LEU A 139 -5.99 14.98 0.26
CA LEU A 139 -6.01 13.79 -0.58
C LEU A 139 -5.86 14.18 -2.06
N HIS A 140 -4.97 13.51 -2.77
CA HIS A 140 -4.79 13.65 -4.21
C HIS A 140 -5.05 12.32 -4.91
N ALA A 141 -5.63 12.40 -6.10
CA ALA A 141 -5.72 11.27 -7.00
C ALA A 141 -4.36 10.97 -7.64
N PHE A 142 -4.24 9.81 -8.27
CA PHE A 142 -3.04 9.38 -9.02
C PHE A 142 -2.49 10.46 -9.98
N ASN A 143 -3.36 11.27 -10.57
CA ASN A 143 -2.98 12.35 -11.50
C ASN A 143 -2.64 13.68 -10.79
N GLY A 144 -2.53 13.69 -9.46
CA GLY A 144 -2.20 14.86 -8.64
C GLY A 144 -3.37 15.84 -8.41
N LYS A 145 -4.60 15.50 -8.87
CA LYS A 145 -5.78 16.33 -8.61
C LYS A 145 -6.28 16.11 -7.17
N GLU A 146 -6.54 17.19 -6.45
CA GLU A 146 -7.18 17.12 -5.13
C GLU A 146 -8.53 16.41 -5.19
N VAL A 147 -8.79 15.54 -4.21
CA VAL A 147 -10.02 14.75 -4.08
C VAL A 147 -10.72 15.09 -2.78
N LEU A 148 -11.93 15.63 -2.90
CA LEU A 148 -12.80 15.86 -1.75
C LEU A 148 -13.58 14.58 -1.42
N ILE A 149 -13.90 14.38 -0.14
CA ILE A 149 -14.67 13.21 0.31
C ILE A 149 -16.01 13.11 -0.41
N ASP A 150 -16.67 14.26 -0.65
CA ASP A 150 -17.96 14.32 -1.35
C ASP A 150 -17.86 13.83 -2.81
N ASP A 151 -16.70 13.97 -3.45
CA ASP A 151 -16.49 13.52 -4.84
C ASP A 151 -16.26 12.01 -4.93
N MET A 152 -15.90 11.35 -3.84
CA MET A 152 -15.50 9.93 -3.85
C MET A 152 -16.63 9.00 -4.29
N ALA A 153 -17.88 9.30 -3.90
CA ALA A 153 -19.03 8.49 -4.29
C ALA A 153 -19.26 8.45 -5.81
N HIS A 154 -18.76 9.45 -6.53
CA HIS A 154 -18.89 9.62 -7.97
C HIS A 154 -17.59 9.27 -8.72
N CYS A 155 -16.52 8.98 -8.01
CA CYS A 155 -15.22 8.65 -8.60
C CYS A 155 -15.19 7.21 -9.13
N ASP A 156 -14.93 7.04 -10.42
CA ASP A 156 -14.86 5.72 -11.06
C ASP A 156 -13.70 4.87 -10.54
N ARG A 157 -12.58 5.49 -10.13
CA ARG A 157 -11.48 4.81 -9.48
C ARG A 157 -11.93 4.15 -8.17
N VAL A 158 -12.63 4.91 -7.32
CA VAL A 158 -13.16 4.40 -6.04
C VAL A 158 -14.07 3.20 -6.27
N LYS A 159 -14.98 3.30 -7.26
CA LYS A 159 -15.88 2.19 -7.61
C LYS A 159 -15.12 0.96 -8.10
N ARG A 160 -14.15 1.14 -9.01
CA ARG A 160 -13.32 0.05 -9.51
C ARG A 160 -12.54 -0.62 -8.38
N PHE A 161 -11.93 0.18 -7.51
CA PHE A 161 -11.17 -0.30 -6.37
C PHE A 161 -12.03 -1.19 -5.46
N LEU A 162 -13.15 -0.66 -4.99
CA LEU A 162 -14.07 -1.39 -4.11
C LEU A 162 -14.62 -2.65 -4.76
N THR A 163 -15.00 -2.58 -6.06
CA THR A 163 -15.47 -3.76 -6.81
C THR A 163 -14.38 -4.82 -6.96
N SER A 164 -13.13 -4.42 -7.15
CA SER A 164 -12.00 -5.36 -7.25
C SER A 164 -11.79 -6.11 -5.94
N VAL A 165 -11.81 -5.41 -4.82
CA VAL A 165 -11.64 -6.00 -3.48
C VAL A 165 -12.83 -6.90 -3.11
N ASP A 166 -14.06 -6.45 -3.37
CA ASP A 166 -15.30 -7.18 -3.03
C ASP A 166 -15.37 -8.58 -3.65
N ARG A 167 -14.78 -8.79 -4.84
CA ARG A 167 -14.73 -10.10 -5.51
C ARG A 167 -14.03 -11.19 -4.70
N TYR A 168 -13.14 -10.81 -3.79
CA TYR A 168 -12.33 -11.74 -2.99
C TYR A 168 -12.84 -11.86 -1.54
N ILE A 169 -13.73 -10.99 -1.11
CA ILE A 169 -14.34 -11.07 0.23
C ILE A 169 -15.35 -12.25 0.23
N ARG A 170 -15.20 -13.17 1.19
CA ARG A 170 -16.01 -14.38 1.33
C ARG A 170 -16.93 -14.32 2.53
#